data_4f04ea9960503f86a5a437e654034414
#
_entry.id   4f04ea9960503f86a5a437e654034414
#
_cell.length_a   1.000
_cell.length_b   1.000
_cell.length_c   1.000
_cell.angle_alpha   90.00
_cell.angle_beta   90.00
_cell.angle_gamma   90.00
#
_symmetry.space_group_name_H-M   'P 1'
#
loop_
_entity.id
_entity.type
_entity.pdbx_description
1 polymer ?
#
loop_
_entity_poly.entity_id
_entity_poly.type
_entity_poly.pdbx_seq_one_letter_code
_entity_poly.pdbx_strand_id
1 'polypeptide(L)'
;MSVAALILAKGNSTRVHNKNTRLCGGKKLVEWPIDAALEASCIDTVFVSTDGAEIKEIALKKGCYVIDRPYQLSQPYSGGGVTQIHALKQIMESGFHFDYMFSLWATSPLVQSWQLDDAYQRFIVAYWAKQLTAVCKVKASSVSHFLIHDEAKNQVLSPYGLQGSPAWNNLMNWVRTTGAFGIYDPNILDYSKLPEIASNMTYLEIEGLYTPEQQAWNYQGFSERNDIMYAYTIDEMSALDINTEDDLTLADFYLRLRKEKQDARKS
;
A
#
# COMPACT_ATOMS: atom_id res chain seq x y z
N MET A 1 -8.57 0.89 -20.04
CA MET A 1 -8.18 0.06 -18.89
C MET A 1 -8.78 0.69 -17.66
N SER A 2 -9.50 -0.09 -16.87
CA SER A 2 -10.14 0.36 -15.64
C SER A 2 -9.20 0.14 -14.45
N VAL A 3 -9.09 1.14 -13.60
CA VAL A 3 -8.15 1.13 -12.46
C VAL A 3 -8.88 1.52 -11.19
N ALA A 4 -8.69 0.76 -10.13
CA ALA A 4 -9.20 1.11 -8.82
C ALA A 4 -8.08 1.30 -7.78
N ALA A 5 -8.42 1.92 -6.67
CA ALA A 5 -7.58 1.97 -5.48
C ALA A 5 -8.27 1.34 -4.29
N LEU A 6 -7.54 0.53 -3.54
CA LEU A 6 -7.96 -0.03 -2.26
C LEU A 6 -7.10 0.54 -1.15
N ILE A 7 -7.73 1.21 -0.19
CA ILE A 7 -7.08 1.80 0.98
C ILE A 7 -7.44 0.96 2.21
N LEU A 8 -6.41 0.43 2.88
CA LEU A 8 -6.60 -0.33 4.11
C LEU A 8 -6.47 0.61 5.33
N ALA A 9 -7.58 0.86 6.00
CA ALA A 9 -7.67 1.81 7.12
C ALA A 9 -8.34 1.18 8.35
N LYS A 10 -7.52 0.65 9.27
CA LYS A 10 -7.99 0.06 10.53
C LYS A 10 -8.54 1.14 11.46
N GLY A 11 -9.71 0.89 12.09
CA GLY A 11 -10.36 1.81 13.02
C GLY A 11 -9.59 1.99 14.32
N ASN A 12 -9.19 0.89 14.94
CA ASN A 12 -8.52 0.91 16.24
C ASN A 12 -7.02 0.58 16.09
N SER A 13 -6.16 1.56 16.21
CA SER A 13 -4.70 1.42 16.19
C SER A 13 -4.14 1.46 17.60
N THR A 14 -3.26 0.50 17.96
CA THR A 14 -2.71 0.35 19.31
C THR A 14 -1.39 1.09 19.52
N ARG A 15 -0.49 1.12 18.53
CA ARG A 15 0.81 1.80 18.61
C ARG A 15 0.68 3.33 18.68
N VAL A 16 -0.15 3.89 17.83
CA VAL A 16 -0.61 5.28 17.88
C VAL A 16 -2.13 5.20 17.98
N HIS A 17 -2.69 5.60 19.13
CA HIS A 17 -4.11 5.44 19.38
C HIS A 17 -4.97 6.17 18.35
N ASN A 18 -5.95 5.45 17.77
CA ASN A 18 -6.85 5.97 16.73
C ASN A 18 -6.11 6.66 15.56
N LYS A 19 -4.95 6.16 15.19
CA LYS A 19 -4.02 6.75 14.24
C LYS A 19 -4.69 7.36 13.00
N ASN A 20 -5.53 6.59 12.34
CA ASN A 20 -6.12 6.95 11.04
C ASN A 20 -7.12 8.12 11.13
N THR A 21 -7.65 8.42 12.32
CA THR A 21 -8.55 9.56 12.57
C THR A 21 -7.87 10.72 13.29
N ARG A 22 -6.56 10.63 13.58
CA ARG A 22 -5.78 11.73 14.14
C ARG A 22 -5.60 12.85 13.12
N LEU A 23 -5.61 14.08 13.61
CA LEU A 23 -5.28 15.25 12.79
C LEU A 23 -3.79 15.24 12.43
N CYS A 24 -3.52 15.49 11.16
CA CYS A 24 -2.18 15.54 10.60
C CYS A 24 -2.23 16.49 9.37
N GLY A 25 -1.49 17.58 9.38
CA GLY A 25 -1.50 18.56 8.30
C GLY A 25 -2.85 19.27 8.07
N GLY A 26 -3.70 19.33 9.09
CA GLY A 26 -4.99 20.05 9.06
C GLY A 26 -6.20 19.20 8.67
N LYS A 27 -6.04 17.92 8.35
CA LYS A 27 -7.13 16.94 8.16
C LYS A 27 -6.78 15.59 8.79
N LYS A 28 -7.72 14.65 8.83
CA LYS A 28 -7.47 13.32 9.43
C LYS A 28 -6.51 12.50 8.57
N LEU A 29 -5.68 11.68 9.22
CA LEU A 29 -4.60 10.96 8.55
C LEU A 29 -5.10 10.16 7.33
N VAL A 30 -6.21 9.45 7.47
CA VAL A 30 -6.80 8.63 6.40
C VAL A 30 -7.26 9.45 5.19
N GLU A 31 -7.54 10.74 5.36
CA GLU A 31 -8.00 11.58 4.26
C GLU A 31 -6.91 11.85 3.22
N TRP A 32 -5.63 11.80 3.61
CA TRP A 32 -4.52 12.06 2.70
C TRP A 32 -4.41 11.03 1.57
N PRO A 33 -4.31 9.73 1.84
CA PRO A 33 -4.28 8.73 0.76
C PRO A 33 -5.61 8.62 0.02
N ILE A 34 -6.75 8.92 0.66
CA ILE A 34 -8.03 8.99 -0.04
C ILE A 34 -7.99 10.12 -1.08
N ASP A 35 -7.58 11.33 -0.68
CA ASP A 35 -7.50 12.46 -1.60
C ASP A 35 -6.49 12.21 -2.71
N ALA A 36 -5.31 11.66 -2.39
CA ALA A 36 -4.31 11.32 -3.39
C ALA A 36 -4.86 10.34 -4.44
N ALA A 37 -5.65 9.35 -4.01
CA ALA A 37 -6.29 8.39 -4.92
C ALA A 37 -7.41 9.01 -5.75
N LEU A 38 -8.25 9.87 -5.14
CA LEU A 38 -9.34 10.56 -5.84
C LEU A 38 -8.87 11.64 -6.82
N GLU A 39 -7.71 12.25 -6.55
CA GLU A 39 -7.09 13.26 -7.40
C GLU A 39 -6.23 12.67 -8.52
N ALA A 40 -5.85 11.38 -8.43
CA ALA A 40 -5.07 10.71 -9.45
C ALA A 40 -5.91 10.47 -10.70
N SER A 41 -5.41 10.93 -11.85
CA SER A 41 -6.14 10.86 -13.13
C SER A 41 -6.27 9.43 -13.67
N CYS A 42 -5.42 8.53 -13.22
CA CYS A 42 -5.44 7.12 -13.64
C CYS A 42 -6.39 6.24 -12.84
N ILE A 43 -6.98 6.72 -11.73
CA ILE A 43 -7.83 5.92 -10.84
C ILE A 43 -9.30 6.28 -11.06
N ASP A 44 -10.11 5.30 -11.45
CA ASP A 44 -11.54 5.47 -11.72
C ASP A 44 -12.40 5.31 -10.47
N THR A 45 -11.97 4.47 -9.51
CA THR A 45 -12.77 4.10 -8.34
C THR A 45 -11.92 3.90 -7.11
N VAL A 46 -12.38 4.39 -5.96
CA VAL A 46 -11.66 4.27 -4.68
C VAL A 46 -12.49 3.48 -3.68
N PHE A 47 -11.87 2.45 -3.09
CA PHE A 47 -12.42 1.62 -2.03
C PHE A 47 -11.64 1.83 -0.74
N VAL A 48 -12.35 1.82 0.39
CA VAL A 48 -11.76 1.90 1.73
C VAL A 48 -12.22 0.70 2.54
N SER A 49 -11.29 -0.18 2.93
CA SER A 49 -11.59 -1.29 3.83
C SER A 49 -11.34 -0.86 5.27
N THR A 50 -12.41 -0.85 6.09
CA THR A 50 -12.34 -0.39 7.48
C THR A 50 -13.35 -1.09 8.39
N ASP A 51 -13.02 -1.18 9.68
CA ASP A 51 -13.89 -1.54 10.80
C ASP A 51 -14.31 -0.30 11.63
N GLY A 52 -13.77 0.89 11.30
CA GLY A 52 -13.99 2.13 12.04
C GLY A 52 -15.16 2.96 11.51
N ALA A 53 -16.16 3.23 12.35
CA ALA A 53 -17.36 4.01 11.96
C ALA A 53 -17.01 5.40 11.43
N GLU A 54 -16.06 6.11 12.09
CA GLU A 54 -15.62 7.43 11.69
C GLU A 54 -14.89 7.41 10.33
N ILE A 55 -14.05 6.41 10.08
CA ILE A 55 -13.35 6.25 8.80
C ILE A 55 -14.36 5.96 7.68
N LYS A 56 -15.36 5.10 7.98
CA LYS A 56 -16.47 4.81 7.06
C LYS A 56 -17.21 6.09 6.66
N GLU A 57 -17.55 6.93 7.64
CA GLU A 57 -18.22 8.21 7.39
C GLU A 57 -17.37 9.14 6.50
N ILE A 58 -16.07 9.26 6.79
CA ILE A 58 -15.13 10.05 5.99
C ILE A 58 -15.08 9.55 4.55
N ALA A 59 -14.92 8.25 4.36
CA ALA A 59 -14.83 7.63 3.04
C ALA A 59 -16.11 7.86 2.21
N LEU A 60 -17.28 7.63 2.81
CA LEU A 60 -18.56 7.86 2.14
C LEU A 60 -18.77 9.33 1.78
N LYS A 61 -18.43 10.28 2.66
CA LYS A 61 -18.51 11.73 2.36
C LYS A 61 -17.63 12.15 1.20
N LYS A 62 -16.50 11.45 0.99
CA LYS A 62 -15.59 11.69 -0.13
C LYS A 62 -15.98 10.95 -1.42
N GLY A 63 -17.07 10.18 -1.42
CA GLY A 63 -17.55 9.43 -2.58
C GLY A 63 -16.84 8.10 -2.79
N CYS A 64 -16.12 7.59 -1.80
CA CYS A 64 -15.50 6.27 -1.87
C CYS A 64 -16.50 5.16 -1.56
N TYR A 65 -16.27 3.97 -2.12
CA TYR A 65 -16.93 2.75 -1.69
C TYR A 65 -16.30 2.23 -0.40
N VAL A 66 -17.11 1.67 0.49
CA VAL A 66 -16.62 1.12 1.76
C VAL A 66 -16.80 -0.38 1.79
N ILE A 67 -15.75 -1.08 2.16
CA ILE A 67 -15.76 -2.51 2.46
C ILE A 67 -15.72 -2.66 3.98
N ASP A 68 -16.79 -3.20 4.53
CA ASP A 68 -16.91 -3.48 5.96
C ASP A 68 -15.94 -4.61 6.33
N ARG A 69 -14.93 -4.27 7.14
CA ARG A 69 -13.89 -5.22 7.56
C ARG A 69 -14.36 -5.98 8.79
N PRO A 70 -14.34 -7.32 8.77
CA PRO A 70 -14.60 -8.13 9.97
C PRO A 70 -13.67 -7.77 11.12
N TYR A 71 -14.18 -7.79 12.34
CA TYR A 71 -13.42 -7.48 13.55
C TYR A 71 -12.14 -8.31 13.67
N GLN A 72 -12.16 -9.58 13.29
CA GLN A 72 -11.03 -10.50 13.32
C GLN A 72 -9.85 -10.01 12.46
N LEU A 73 -10.14 -9.35 11.33
CA LEU A 73 -9.14 -8.78 10.44
C LEU A 73 -8.63 -7.40 10.89
N SER A 74 -9.15 -6.89 12.02
CA SER A 74 -8.77 -5.61 12.61
C SER A 74 -7.96 -5.76 13.90
N GLN A 75 -7.58 -7.00 14.26
CA GLN A 75 -6.78 -7.25 15.45
C GLN A 75 -5.33 -6.74 15.30
N PRO A 76 -4.59 -6.46 16.38
CA PRO A 76 -3.21 -5.98 16.32
C PRO A 76 -2.25 -6.86 15.53
N TYR A 77 -2.50 -8.16 15.55
CA TYR A 77 -1.69 -9.19 14.88
C TYR A 77 -2.20 -9.54 13.48
N SER A 78 -3.29 -8.93 13.01
CA SER A 78 -3.83 -9.21 11.68
C SER A 78 -2.89 -8.70 10.59
N GLY A 79 -2.48 -9.57 9.70
CA GLY A 79 -1.66 -9.23 8.54
C GLY A 79 -2.45 -8.44 7.48
N GLY A 80 -1.75 -7.57 6.78
CA GLY A 80 -2.33 -6.78 5.68
C GLY A 80 -2.81 -7.65 4.52
N GLY A 81 -2.15 -8.80 4.28
CA GLY A 81 -2.41 -9.70 3.17
C GLY A 81 -3.81 -10.27 3.17
N VAL A 82 -4.18 -10.98 4.22
CA VAL A 82 -5.53 -11.58 4.35
C VAL A 82 -6.61 -10.51 4.33
N THR A 83 -6.34 -9.34 4.95
CA THR A 83 -7.27 -8.20 4.93
C THR A 83 -7.50 -7.67 3.52
N GLN A 84 -6.45 -7.59 2.71
CA GLN A 84 -6.55 -7.14 1.31
C GLN A 84 -7.32 -8.16 0.47
N ILE A 85 -7.01 -9.46 0.61
CA ILE A 85 -7.73 -10.54 -0.09
C ILE A 85 -9.23 -10.51 0.24
N HIS A 86 -9.59 -10.34 1.53
CA HIS A 86 -10.98 -10.18 1.94
C HIS A 86 -11.65 -9.00 1.22
N ALA A 87 -11.00 -7.83 1.21
CA ALA A 87 -11.57 -6.64 0.56
C ALA A 87 -11.75 -6.86 -0.95
N LEU A 88 -10.76 -7.46 -1.62
CA LEU A 88 -10.83 -7.78 -3.05
C LEU A 88 -11.96 -8.76 -3.36
N LYS A 89 -12.13 -9.81 -2.54
CA LYS A 89 -13.24 -10.76 -2.68
C LYS A 89 -14.57 -10.01 -2.66
N GLN A 90 -14.81 -9.15 -1.65
CA GLN A 90 -16.03 -8.38 -1.53
C GLN A 90 -16.26 -7.43 -2.72
N ILE A 91 -15.21 -6.79 -3.22
CA ILE A 91 -15.26 -5.90 -4.39
C ILE A 91 -15.70 -6.70 -5.62
N MET A 92 -15.05 -7.83 -5.90
CA MET A 92 -15.35 -8.64 -7.10
C MET A 92 -16.73 -9.30 -7.02
N GLU A 93 -17.13 -9.78 -5.85
CA GLU A 93 -18.48 -10.35 -5.62
C GLU A 93 -19.60 -9.29 -5.74
N SER A 94 -19.29 -8.03 -5.50
CA SER A 94 -20.20 -6.90 -5.73
C SER A 94 -20.34 -6.50 -7.20
N GLY A 95 -19.70 -7.24 -8.11
CA GLY A 95 -19.79 -7.03 -9.56
C GLY A 95 -18.82 -6.00 -10.13
N PHE A 96 -17.87 -5.50 -9.33
CA PHE A 96 -16.81 -4.63 -9.83
C PHE A 96 -15.69 -5.47 -10.46
N HIS A 97 -15.19 -5.02 -11.61
CA HIS A 97 -14.06 -5.62 -12.29
C HIS A 97 -13.11 -4.54 -12.77
N PHE A 98 -11.83 -4.72 -12.52
CA PHE A 98 -10.77 -3.77 -12.86
C PHE A 98 -9.60 -4.49 -13.52
N ASP A 99 -8.93 -3.79 -14.44
CA ASP A 99 -7.69 -4.30 -15.06
C ASP A 99 -6.53 -4.22 -14.07
N TYR A 100 -6.49 -3.14 -13.25
CA TYR A 100 -5.45 -2.94 -12.23
C TYR A 100 -6.02 -2.37 -10.94
N MET A 101 -5.35 -2.70 -9.85
CA MET A 101 -5.68 -2.22 -8.50
C MET A 101 -4.45 -1.61 -7.84
N PHE A 102 -4.57 -0.36 -7.38
CA PHE A 102 -3.65 0.21 -6.42
C PHE A 102 -3.95 -0.29 -5.02
N SER A 103 -2.92 -0.66 -4.27
CA SER A 103 -3.00 -0.83 -2.82
C SER A 103 -2.32 0.35 -2.15
N LEU A 104 -3.04 1.10 -1.32
CA LEU A 104 -2.51 2.22 -0.54
C LEU A 104 -2.72 1.97 0.95
N TRP A 105 -1.78 2.46 1.74
CA TRP A 105 -1.88 2.39 3.19
C TRP A 105 -2.34 3.72 3.75
N ALA A 106 -3.32 3.68 4.65
CA ALA A 106 -3.80 4.89 5.36
C ALA A 106 -2.70 5.61 6.15
N THR A 107 -1.60 4.91 6.40
CA THR A 107 -0.45 5.39 7.17
C THR A 107 0.65 6.07 6.35
N SER A 108 0.44 6.23 5.04
CA SER A 108 1.39 6.89 4.13
C SER A 108 0.81 8.22 3.60
N PRO A 109 0.69 9.27 4.45
CA PRO A 109 -0.04 10.49 4.12
C PRO A 109 0.67 11.42 3.14
N LEU A 110 1.94 11.16 2.85
CA LEU A 110 2.78 12.05 2.03
C LEU A 110 2.81 11.66 0.56
N VAL A 111 2.19 10.53 0.18
CA VAL A 111 1.95 10.15 -1.22
C VAL A 111 1.07 11.20 -1.90
N GLN A 112 1.38 11.50 -3.16
CA GLN A 112 0.67 12.49 -3.96
C GLN A 112 0.09 11.84 -5.22
N SER A 113 -1.02 12.41 -5.71
CA SER A 113 -1.73 11.91 -6.90
C SER A 113 -0.83 11.76 -8.13
N TRP A 114 0.05 12.74 -8.39
CA TRP A 114 0.97 12.66 -9.52
C TRP A 114 1.95 11.48 -9.46
N GLN A 115 2.32 11.01 -8.24
CA GLN A 115 3.16 9.81 -8.07
C GLN A 115 2.41 8.54 -8.48
N LEU A 116 1.10 8.49 -8.21
CA LEU A 116 0.24 7.39 -8.64
C LEU A 116 0.11 7.38 -10.16
N ASP A 117 -0.12 8.55 -10.77
CA ASP A 117 -0.21 8.70 -12.21
C ASP A 117 1.09 8.31 -12.92
N ASP A 118 2.25 8.81 -12.45
CA ASP A 118 3.55 8.47 -13.03
C ASP A 118 3.89 7.00 -12.85
N ALA A 119 3.60 6.43 -11.66
CA ALA A 119 3.80 5.01 -11.40
C ALA A 119 2.97 4.13 -12.34
N TYR A 120 1.70 4.48 -12.55
CA TYR A 120 0.83 3.76 -13.47
C TYR A 120 1.35 3.81 -14.91
N GLN A 121 1.72 5.00 -15.40
CA GLN A 121 2.27 5.16 -16.75
C GLN A 121 3.53 4.31 -16.98
N ARG A 122 4.41 4.24 -15.99
CA ARG A 122 5.61 3.39 -16.06
C ARG A 122 5.28 1.91 -15.99
N PHE A 123 4.30 1.53 -15.18
CA PHE A 123 3.88 0.15 -15.01
C PHE A 123 3.27 -0.44 -16.28
N ILE A 124 2.36 0.28 -16.93
CA ILE A 124 1.68 -0.24 -18.13
C ILE A 124 2.60 -0.42 -19.33
N VAL A 125 3.72 0.32 -19.39
CA VAL A 125 4.73 0.13 -20.46
C VAL A 125 5.74 -0.97 -20.11
N ALA A 126 5.83 -1.35 -18.84
CA ALA A 126 6.66 -2.44 -18.37
C ALA A 126 5.93 -3.79 -18.54
N TYR A 127 5.63 -4.16 -19.78
CA TYR A 127 4.81 -5.35 -20.14
C TYR A 127 5.27 -6.68 -19.50
N TRP A 128 6.50 -6.76 -19.02
CA TRP A 128 7.07 -7.89 -18.30
C TRP A 128 6.66 -7.91 -16.81
N ALA A 129 6.29 -6.76 -16.24
CA ALA A 129 5.97 -6.64 -14.84
C ALA A 129 4.53 -7.10 -14.56
N LYS A 130 4.34 -7.89 -13.51
CA LYS A 130 3.02 -8.33 -13.04
C LYS A 130 2.53 -7.48 -11.87
N GLN A 131 3.42 -6.79 -11.22
CA GLN A 131 3.12 -5.88 -10.11
C GLN A 131 4.18 -4.78 -10.02
N LEU A 132 3.82 -3.68 -9.36
CA LEU A 132 4.70 -2.58 -9.04
C LEU A 132 4.69 -2.37 -7.52
N THR A 133 5.83 -2.05 -6.95
CA THR A 133 5.93 -1.59 -5.56
C THR A 133 6.71 -0.29 -5.46
N ALA A 134 6.24 0.59 -4.59
CA ALA A 134 6.97 1.80 -4.25
C ALA A 134 8.16 1.45 -3.35
N VAL A 135 9.34 1.93 -3.73
CA VAL A 135 10.60 1.74 -3.01
C VAL A 135 11.25 3.07 -2.71
N CYS A 136 12.13 3.11 -1.72
CA CYS A 136 12.94 4.29 -1.43
C CYS A 136 14.40 3.88 -1.21
N LYS A 137 15.33 4.76 -1.61
CA LYS A 137 16.77 4.53 -1.39
C LYS A 137 17.11 4.50 0.09
N VAL A 138 18.02 3.63 0.49
CA VAL A 138 18.44 3.46 1.89
C VAL A 138 19.84 4.01 2.10
N LYS A 139 20.02 4.78 3.17
CA LYS A 139 21.34 5.16 3.64
C LYS A 139 22.02 3.95 4.29
N ALA A 140 23.25 3.67 3.93
CA ALA A 140 23.99 2.41 4.10
C ALA A 140 24.18 1.82 5.52
N SER A 141 23.38 2.15 6.52
CA SER A 141 23.67 1.79 7.92
C SER A 141 22.83 0.65 8.55
N SER A 142 21.90 0.03 7.82
CA SER A 142 21.06 -1.06 8.37
C SER A 142 20.73 -2.14 7.33
N VAL A 143 21.47 -3.23 7.36
CA VAL A 143 21.61 -4.19 6.25
C VAL A 143 20.58 -5.36 6.25
N SER A 144 19.65 -5.48 7.20
CA SER A 144 18.98 -6.77 7.40
C SER A 144 17.69 -7.03 6.59
N HIS A 145 17.12 -6.03 5.88
CA HIS A 145 15.82 -6.21 5.19
C HIS A 145 15.71 -5.43 3.87
N PHE A 146 16.80 -5.31 3.11
CA PHE A 146 16.80 -4.49 1.91
C PHE A 146 16.70 -5.32 0.64
N LEU A 147 16.11 -4.70 -0.37
CA LEU A 147 16.08 -5.19 -1.74
C LEU A 147 17.11 -4.39 -2.54
N ILE A 148 17.69 -4.99 -3.55
CA ILE A 148 18.59 -4.33 -4.48
C ILE A 148 17.77 -3.87 -5.68
N HIS A 149 17.90 -2.59 -6.04
CA HIS A 149 17.32 -2.07 -7.26
C HIS A 149 18.32 -2.22 -8.40
N ASP A 150 18.03 -3.09 -9.35
CA ASP A 150 18.74 -3.15 -10.63
C ASP A 150 18.21 -2.02 -11.53
N GLU A 151 18.94 -0.89 -11.56
CA GLU A 151 18.52 0.30 -12.32
C GLU A 151 18.46 0.05 -13.82
N ALA A 152 19.29 -0.86 -14.35
CA ALA A 152 19.32 -1.16 -15.79
C ALA A 152 18.04 -1.88 -16.25
N LYS A 153 17.50 -2.73 -15.39
CA LYS A 153 16.25 -3.48 -15.65
C LYS A 153 15.06 -2.89 -14.93
N ASN A 154 15.28 -1.93 -14.03
CA ASN A 154 14.28 -1.36 -13.12
C ASN A 154 13.53 -2.45 -12.29
N GLN A 155 14.27 -3.44 -11.83
CA GLN A 155 13.78 -4.60 -11.08
C GLN A 155 14.25 -4.57 -9.63
N VAL A 156 13.46 -5.14 -8.73
CA VAL A 156 13.84 -5.37 -7.34
C VAL A 156 14.36 -6.78 -7.20
N LEU A 157 15.56 -6.92 -6.66
CA LEU A 157 16.23 -8.21 -6.44
C LEU A 157 16.31 -8.50 -4.94
N SER A 158 16.07 -9.76 -4.56
CA SER A 158 16.29 -10.21 -3.19
C SER A 158 17.79 -10.33 -2.90
N PRO A 159 18.30 -9.78 -1.80
CA PRO A 159 19.69 -9.91 -1.42
C PRO A 159 20.12 -11.37 -1.19
N TYR A 160 19.20 -12.25 -0.81
CA TYR A 160 19.50 -13.67 -0.59
C TYR A 160 19.92 -14.41 -1.87
N GLY A 161 19.40 -14.02 -3.03
CA GLY A 161 19.78 -14.62 -4.32
C GLY A 161 21.09 -14.08 -4.89
N LEU A 162 21.67 -13.05 -4.29
CA LEU A 162 22.84 -12.36 -4.80
C LEU A 162 24.07 -12.47 -3.90
N GLN A 163 24.01 -13.23 -2.80
CA GLN A 163 25.15 -13.45 -1.91
C GLN A 163 26.36 -13.94 -2.68
N GLY A 164 27.46 -13.19 -2.58
CA GLY A 164 28.70 -13.48 -3.29
C GLY A 164 28.77 -12.99 -4.74
N SER A 165 27.73 -12.35 -5.26
CA SER A 165 27.76 -11.72 -6.59
C SER A 165 28.40 -10.33 -6.56
N PRO A 166 28.91 -9.81 -7.70
CA PRO A 166 29.39 -8.43 -7.80
C PRO A 166 28.33 -7.37 -7.43
N ALA A 167 27.04 -7.68 -7.64
CA ALA A 167 25.94 -6.79 -7.28
C ALA A 167 25.79 -6.63 -5.75
N TRP A 168 26.17 -7.64 -4.95
CA TRP A 168 26.19 -7.57 -3.50
C TRP A 168 27.13 -6.49 -2.95
N ASN A 169 28.23 -6.25 -3.65
CA ASN A 169 29.24 -5.26 -3.25
C ASN A 169 28.88 -3.84 -3.69
N ASN A 170 27.84 -3.66 -4.51
CA ASN A 170 27.43 -2.35 -4.99
C ASN A 170 26.35 -1.76 -4.07
N LEU A 171 26.74 -1.33 -2.87
CA LEU A 171 25.85 -0.78 -1.83
C LEU A 171 25.10 0.50 -2.25
N MET A 172 25.39 1.07 -3.41
CA MET A 172 24.83 2.36 -3.83
C MET A 172 23.35 2.25 -4.26
N ASN A 173 22.85 1.05 -4.61
CA ASN A 173 21.51 0.84 -5.15
C ASN A 173 20.58 0.08 -4.18
N TRP A 174 20.86 0.12 -2.91
CA TRP A 174 19.97 -0.51 -1.92
C TRP A 174 18.70 0.29 -1.75
N VAL A 175 17.57 -0.40 -1.81
CA VAL A 175 16.23 0.15 -1.58
C VAL A 175 15.46 -0.67 -0.55
N ARG A 176 14.48 -0.06 0.08
CA ARG A 176 13.47 -0.75 0.89
C ARG A 176 12.10 -0.57 0.28
N THR A 177 11.23 -1.54 0.42
CA THR A 177 9.80 -1.34 0.17
C THR A 177 9.26 -0.34 1.18
N THR A 178 8.38 0.51 0.73
CA THR A 178 7.86 1.59 1.58
C THR A 178 6.49 1.27 2.16
N GLY A 179 5.77 0.31 1.54
CA GLY A 179 4.36 0.11 1.84
C GLY A 179 3.46 1.28 1.41
N ALA A 180 4.01 2.36 0.85
CA ALA A 180 3.25 3.55 0.49
C ALA A 180 2.14 3.22 -0.51
N PHE A 181 2.49 2.54 -1.59
CA PHE A 181 1.54 1.98 -2.55
C PHE A 181 2.18 0.86 -3.40
N GLY A 182 1.31 0.07 -4.04
CA GLY A 182 1.66 -0.89 -5.08
C GLY A 182 0.54 -0.96 -6.12
N ILE A 183 0.86 -1.52 -7.28
CA ILE A 183 -0.09 -1.78 -8.38
C ILE A 183 -0.01 -3.26 -8.71
N TYR A 184 -1.15 -3.88 -8.96
CA TYR A 184 -1.24 -5.29 -9.34
C TYR A 184 -2.50 -5.56 -10.18
N ASP A 185 -2.50 -6.69 -10.87
CA ASP A 185 -3.68 -7.25 -11.51
C ASP A 185 -4.56 -7.95 -10.45
N PRO A 186 -5.78 -7.45 -10.16
CA PRO A 186 -6.66 -8.07 -9.17
C PRO A 186 -7.21 -9.42 -9.64
N ASN A 187 -7.12 -9.76 -10.92
CA ASN A 187 -7.66 -11.00 -11.50
C ASN A 187 -6.71 -12.20 -11.36
N ILE A 188 -5.57 -12.04 -10.70
CA ILE A 188 -4.62 -13.16 -10.42
C ILE A 188 -5.24 -14.24 -9.54
N LEU A 189 -6.15 -13.87 -8.63
CA LEU A 189 -6.82 -14.79 -7.74
C LEU A 189 -8.19 -15.22 -8.27
N ASP A 190 -8.48 -16.50 -8.15
CA ASP A 190 -9.84 -17.02 -8.35
C ASP A 190 -10.64 -16.82 -7.04
N TYR A 191 -11.33 -15.70 -6.95
CA TYR A 191 -12.07 -15.30 -5.74
C TYR A 191 -13.20 -16.28 -5.40
N SER A 192 -13.71 -17.04 -6.38
CA SER A 192 -14.76 -18.06 -6.14
C SER A 192 -14.25 -19.23 -5.30
N LYS A 193 -12.95 -19.45 -5.26
CA LYS A 193 -12.29 -20.50 -4.46
C LYS A 193 -11.76 -20.02 -3.12
N LEU A 194 -11.88 -18.71 -2.83
CA LEU A 194 -11.45 -18.20 -1.55
C LEU A 194 -12.47 -18.57 -0.44
N PRO A 195 -11.97 -18.91 0.74
CA PRO A 195 -12.83 -19.33 1.85
C PRO A 195 -13.71 -18.19 2.35
N GLU A 196 -14.87 -18.56 2.90
CA GLU A 196 -15.73 -17.64 3.63
C GLU A 196 -15.21 -17.42 5.05
N ILE A 197 -15.29 -16.18 5.52
CA ILE A 197 -14.90 -15.81 6.88
C ILE A 197 -16.16 -15.79 7.76
N ALA A 198 -16.30 -16.81 8.60
CA ALA A 198 -17.39 -16.84 9.56
C ALA A 198 -17.13 -15.87 10.73
N SER A 199 -18.17 -15.26 11.27
CA SER A 199 -18.09 -14.24 12.33
C SER A 199 -17.51 -14.74 13.66
N ASN A 200 -17.52 -16.06 13.89
CA ASN A 200 -17.00 -16.70 15.09
C ASN A 200 -15.55 -17.19 14.94
N MET A 201 -14.91 -17.04 13.79
CA MET A 201 -13.53 -17.48 13.57
C MET A 201 -12.52 -16.51 14.21
N THR A 202 -11.43 -17.06 14.73
CA THR A 202 -10.26 -16.29 15.13
C THR A 202 -9.43 -15.89 13.93
N TYR A 203 -8.52 -14.91 14.08
CA TYR A 203 -7.62 -14.53 12.99
C TYR A 203 -6.74 -15.70 12.53
N LEU A 204 -6.21 -16.52 13.45
CA LEU A 204 -5.37 -17.67 13.11
C LEU A 204 -6.13 -18.73 12.30
N GLU A 205 -7.40 -18.95 12.62
CA GLU A 205 -8.25 -19.84 11.82
C GLU A 205 -8.50 -19.26 10.43
N ILE A 206 -8.76 -17.95 10.33
CA ILE A 206 -8.92 -17.27 9.05
C ILE A 206 -7.62 -17.35 8.24
N GLU A 207 -6.47 -17.05 8.85
CA GLU A 207 -5.17 -17.14 8.18
C GLU A 207 -4.89 -18.55 7.68
N GLY A 208 -5.22 -19.58 8.45
CA GLY A 208 -5.07 -20.98 8.09
C GLY A 208 -5.99 -21.46 6.96
N LEU A 209 -7.02 -20.71 6.59
CA LEU A 209 -7.87 -21.02 5.43
C LEU A 209 -7.19 -20.73 4.09
N TYR A 210 -6.19 -19.85 4.07
CA TYR A 210 -5.50 -19.45 2.85
C TYR A 210 -4.24 -20.27 2.63
N THR A 211 -4.00 -20.68 1.40
CA THR A 211 -2.75 -21.36 1.06
C THR A 211 -1.54 -20.44 1.20
N PRO A 212 -0.32 -20.99 1.38
CA PRO A 212 0.89 -20.18 1.39
C PRO A 212 1.00 -19.25 0.18
N GLU A 213 0.59 -19.70 -1.02
CA GLU A 213 0.58 -18.92 -2.25
C GLU A 213 -0.42 -17.76 -2.17
N GLN A 214 -1.61 -17.99 -1.62
CA GLN A 214 -2.62 -16.95 -1.41
C GLN A 214 -2.17 -15.93 -0.36
N GLN A 215 -1.52 -16.39 0.71
CA GLN A 215 -0.94 -15.51 1.73
C GLN A 215 0.26 -14.73 1.20
N ALA A 216 1.10 -15.38 0.39
CA ALA A 216 2.30 -14.81 -0.21
C ALA A 216 2.00 -13.75 -1.27
N TRP A 217 0.77 -13.72 -1.79
CA TRP A 217 0.36 -12.80 -2.82
C TRP A 217 0.65 -11.32 -2.49
N ASN A 218 0.71 -10.97 -1.22
CA ASN A 218 0.85 -9.58 -0.78
C ASN A 218 2.22 -9.14 -0.27
N TYR A 219 3.03 -10.05 0.27
CA TYR A 219 4.25 -9.63 0.98
C TYR A 219 5.43 -10.58 0.87
N GLN A 220 5.20 -11.86 0.67
CA GLN A 220 6.23 -12.90 0.71
C GLN A 220 6.53 -13.53 -0.66
N GLY A 221 5.74 -13.27 -1.66
CA GLY A 221 6.03 -13.65 -3.05
C GLY A 221 7.28 -12.99 -3.63
N PHE A 222 7.92 -12.15 -2.83
CA PHE A 222 9.18 -11.49 -3.17
C PHE A 222 10.36 -12.46 -3.36
N SER A 223 10.37 -13.61 -2.70
CA SER A 223 11.52 -14.51 -2.76
C SER A 223 11.58 -15.37 -4.04
N GLU A 224 10.42 -15.65 -4.65
CA GLU A 224 10.35 -16.58 -5.80
C GLU A 224 9.94 -15.90 -7.14
N ARG A 225 9.52 -14.62 -7.12
CA ARG A 225 9.03 -13.88 -8.30
C ARG A 225 9.66 -12.50 -8.48
N ASN A 226 10.89 -12.31 -8.06
CA ASN A 226 11.62 -11.05 -8.15
C ASN A 226 11.74 -10.49 -9.58
N ASP A 227 11.64 -11.34 -10.59
CA ASP A 227 11.77 -11.02 -12.01
C ASP A 227 10.53 -10.36 -12.63
N ILE A 228 9.41 -10.30 -11.88
CA ILE A 228 8.12 -9.78 -12.40
C ILE A 228 7.65 -8.51 -11.70
N MET A 229 8.45 -7.96 -10.80
CA MET A 229 8.09 -6.76 -10.03
C MET A 229 8.83 -5.53 -10.53
N TYR A 230 8.07 -4.48 -10.84
CA TYR A 230 8.60 -3.16 -11.16
C TYR A 230 8.86 -2.37 -9.87
N ALA A 231 10.05 -1.81 -9.73
CA ALA A 231 10.40 -0.93 -8.62
C ALA A 231 10.15 0.54 -9.00
N TYR A 232 9.23 1.19 -8.32
CA TYR A 232 8.99 2.62 -8.48
C TYR A 232 9.62 3.39 -7.32
N THR A 233 10.66 4.17 -7.61
CA THR A 233 11.39 4.91 -6.57
C THR A 233 10.67 6.19 -6.19
N ILE A 234 10.37 6.34 -4.91
CA ILE A 234 9.86 7.57 -4.28
C ILE A 234 10.91 8.18 -3.35
N ASP A 235 10.75 9.46 -3.03
CA ASP A 235 11.62 10.15 -2.08
C ASP A 235 11.37 9.68 -0.63
N GLU A 236 12.35 9.96 0.26
CA GLU A 236 12.28 9.56 1.68
C GLU A 236 11.06 10.14 2.40
N MET A 237 10.62 11.32 2.01
CA MET A 237 9.46 11.99 2.63
C MET A 237 8.16 11.28 2.24
N SER A 238 7.96 10.99 0.94
CA SER A 238 6.81 10.22 0.46
C SER A 238 6.79 8.77 0.98
N ALA A 239 7.96 8.25 1.36
CA ALA A 239 8.14 6.92 1.92
C ALA A 239 7.87 6.84 3.45
N LEU A 240 7.47 7.93 4.09
CA LEU A 240 7.17 7.95 5.52
C LEU A 240 5.89 7.15 5.82
N ASP A 241 6.02 6.14 6.67
CA ASP A 241 4.93 5.32 7.20
C ASP A 241 4.75 5.61 8.70
N ILE A 242 3.55 5.97 9.10
CA ILE A 242 3.26 6.36 10.49
C ILE A 242 3.15 5.12 11.38
N ASN A 243 4.14 4.92 12.24
CA ASN A 243 4.19 3.83 13.21
C ASN A 243 4.30 4.30 14.67
N THR A 244 4.80 5.53 14.88
CA THR A 244 5.02 6.16 16.18
C THR A 244 4.39 7.56 16.23
N GLU A 245 4.33 8.16 17.42
CA GLU A 245 3.92 9.57 17.58
C GLU A 245 4.92 10.53 16.92
N ASP A 246 6.21 10.17 16.89
CA ASP A 246 7.24 10.96 16.23
C ASP A 246 7.03 10.98 14.71
N ASP A 247 6.67 9.83 14.11
CA ASP A 247 6.33 9.77 12.68
C ASP A 247 5.13 10.67 12.36
N LEU A 248 4.10 10.66 13.24
CA LEU A 248 2.92 11.50 13.06
C LEU A 248 3.27 12.99 13.13
N THR A 249 4.13 13.36 14.08
CA THR A 249 4.63 14.73 14.23
C THR A 249 5.42 15.18 13.00
N LEU A 250 6.29 14.30 12.51
CA LEU A 250 7.09 14.55 11.31
C LEU A 250 6.23 14.69 10.06
N ALA A 251 5.21 13.83 9.91
CA ALA A 251 4.26 13.93 8.81
C ALA A 251 3.45 15.23 8.87
N ASP A 252 2.96 15.61 10.05
CA ASP A 252 2.23 16.89 10.25
C ASP A 252 3.08 18.10 9.82
N PHE A 253 4.35 18.12 10.23
CA PHE A 253 5.31 19.15 9.81
C PHE A 253 5.46 19.22 8.29
N TYR A 254 5.70 18.10 7.63
CA TYR A 254 5.88 18.07 6.17
C TYR A 254 4.62 18.48 5.41
N LEU A 255 3.45 18.07 5.88
CA LEU A 255 2.17 18.43 5.25
C LEU A 255 1.89 19.93 5.36
N ARG A 256 2.15 20.53 6.51
CA ARG A 256 2.02 21.99 6.71
C ARG A 256 3.00 22.75 5.82
N LEU A 257 4.27 22.34 5.81
CA LEU A 257 5.29 22.95 4.95
C LEU A 257 4.93 22.87 3.46
N ARG A 258 4.34 21.73 3.03
CA ARG A 258 3.87 21.55 1.65
C ARG A 258 2.74 22.56 1.33
N LYS A 259 1.79 22.71 2.24
CA LYS A 259 0.68 23.67 2.08
C LYS A 259 1.18 25.10 1.98
N GLU A 260 2.07 25.53 2.88
CA GLU A 260 2.67 26.87 2.85
C GLU A 260 3.37 27.16 1.51
N LYS A 261 4.14 26.17 0.98
CA LYS A 261 4.79 26.31 -0.32
C LYS A 261 3.79 26.38 -1.49
N GLN A 262 2.66 25.70 -1.39
CA GLN A 262 1.60 25.77 -2.42
C GLN A 262 0.89 27.12 -2.39
N ASP A 263 0.59 27.65 -1.19
CA ASP A 263 -0.06 28.94 -1.02
C ASP A 263 0.85 30.10 -1.49
N ALA A 264 2.14 30.03 -1.17
CA ALA A 264 3.14 30.99 -1.65
C ALA A 264 3.36 31.01 -3.18
N ARG A 265 3.01 29.94 -3.89
CA ARG A 265 3.08 29.89 -5.37
C ARG A 265 1.83 30.45 -6.05
N LYS A 266 0.72 30.60 -5.30
CA LYS A 266 -0.55 31.13 -5.83
C LYS A 266 -0.71 32.64 -5.58
N SER A 267 0.10 33.19 -4.67
CA SER A 267 0.23 34.63 -4.40
C SER A 267 1.25 35.29 -5.33
#